data_0709012eacd97e0deb598365f5da5132
#
_entry.id   0709012eacd97e0deb598365f5da5132
#
_cell.length_a   1.000
_cell.length_b   1.000
_cell.length_c   1.000
_cell.angle_alpha   90.00
_cell.angle_beta   90.00
_cell.angle_gamma   90.00
#
_symmetry.space_group_name_H-M   'P 1'
#
loop_
_entity.id
_entity.type
_entity.pdbx_description
1 polymer ?
#
loop_
_entity_poly.entity_id
_entity_poly.type
_entity_poly.pdbx_seq_one_letter_code
_entity_poly.pdbx_strand_id
1 'polypeptide(L)'
;MSSPDTVYISSKDDAREALPSALRRSLWPFVAVIAWAIVSAISVFLPNVVVGFAEPLYVRETNGLFIGWTILLAVGAALVAVYPAFGKRLVYWSPWLTALAVFFGVWELLTAKFAWLPVPFFQPPFSLLEVYLDDWPRLLDSLYNSFKLLASGFVLGAIAGFLTGVSIGWVQAIGYWVHPVLRFLGPIPSTALLPMAFYFFPSGFSAAVFLIALATWFPLTVLTWSGVASVDKAYYDVARTLGASQLFLILRVAIPAALPHVFVGLFMGLGASFSVLVAAEMMGVKSGLGWYL
;
A
#
# COMPACT_ATOMS: atom_id res chain seq x y z
N MET A 1 34.96 48.24 19.84
CA MET A 1 35.12 47.30 20.96
C MET A 1 33.74 47.15 21.60
N SER A 2 32.99 46.15 21.16
CA SER A 2 31.72 45.74 21.76
C SER A 2 31.72 44.21 21.74
N SER A 3 31.68 43.62 22.92
CA SER A 3 31.69 42.17 23.16
C SER A 3 30.43 41.50 22.62
N PRO A 4 30.51 40.29 22.06
CA PRO A 4 29.33 39.53 21.77
C PRO A 4 28.80 38.87 23.05
N ASP A 5 27.62 39.27 23.46
CA ASP A 5 26.85 38.58 24.50
C ASP A 5 26.46 37.19 23.97
N THR A 6 27.20 36.19 24.42
CA THR A 6 26.83 34.79 24.28
C THR A 6 25.62 34.55 25.20
N VAL A 7 24.44 34.48 24.57
CA VAL A 7 23.23 34.00 25.22
C VAL A 7 23.42 32.51 25.55
N TYR A 8 23.82 32.22 26.77
CA TYR A 8 23.73 30.90 27.38
C TYR A 8 22.25 30.61 27.64
N ILE A 9 21.55 30.09 26.65
CA ILE A 9 20.21 29.51 26.83
C ILE A 9 20.39 28.25 27.66
N SER A 10 19.84 28.30 28.84
CA SER A 10 19.92 27.36 29.92
C SER A 10 19.49 25.95 29.50
N SER A 11 20.42 25.00 29.48
CA SER A 11 20.17 23.54 29.27
C SER A 11 19.24 22.91 30.34
N LYS A 12 18.83 23.70 31.37
CA LYS A 12 17.91 23.23 32.41
C LYS A 12 16.44 23.30 32.02
N ASP A 13 16.05 24.21 31.13
CA ASP A 13 14.66 24.36 30.71
C ASP A 13 14.33 23.30 29.65
N ASP A 14 15.27 22.99 28.75
CA ASP A 14 15.14 21.85 27.79
C ASP A 14 15.05 20.50 28.51
N ALA A 15 15.73 20.32 29.63
CA ALA A 15 15.66 19.09 30.42
C ALA A 15 14.32 18.95 31.18
N ARG A 16 13.68 20.06 31.57
CA ARG A 16 12.37 20.03 32.24
C ARG A 16 11.21 19.78 31.30
N GLU A 17 11.28 20.20 30.04
CA GLU A 17 10.30 19.89 29.03
C GLU A 17 10.48 18.46 28.44
N ALA A 18 11.71 17.94 28.39
CA ALA A 18 12.02 16.59 27.92
C ALA A 18 11.58 15.49 28.89
N LEU A 19 11.58 15.73 30.20
CA LEU A 19 11.16 14.74 31.20
C LEU A 19 9.69 14.29 31.09
N PRO A 20 8.71 15.17 30.90
CA PRO A 20 7.31 14.74 30.69
C PRO A 20 7.12 13.96 29.39
N SER A 21 7.85 14.31 28.34
CA SER A 21 7.77 13.61 27.04
C SER A 21 8.43 12.23 27.07
N ALA A 22 9.52 12.06 27.81
CA ALA A 22 10.19 10.77 27.98
C ALA A 22 9.37 9.82 28.88
N LEU A 23 8.81 10.30 29.97
CA LEU A 23 7.88 9.55 30.84
C LEU A 23 6.62 9.15 30.08
N ARG A 24 6.05 10.07 29.31
CA ARG A 24 4.87 9.77 28.44
C ARG A 24 5.18 8.70 27.41
N ARG A 25 6.36 8.72 26.82
CA ARG A 25 6.79 7.66 25.86
C ARG A 25 7.01 6.31 26.54
N SER A 26 7.47 6.27 27.79
CA SER A 26 7.71 5.01 28.51
C SER A 26 6.43 4.28 28.93
N LEU A 27 5.28 4.97 28.97
CA LEU A 27 3.98 4.37 29.31
C LEU A 27 3.32 3.62 28.13
N TRP A 28 3.70 3.92 26.89
CA TRP A 28 3.06 3.31 25.70
C TRP A 28 3.09 1.78 25.67
N PRO A 29 4.17 1.08 26.05
CA PRO A 29 4.14 -0.39 26.11
C PRO A 29 3.06 -0.94 27.04
N PHE A 30 2.84 -0.30 28.19
CA PHE A 30 1.78 -0.71 29.13
C PHE A 30 0.38 -0.41 28.57
N VAL A 31 0.22 0.73 27.88
CA VAL A 31 -1.03 1.06 27.19
C VAL A 31 -1.35 0.01 26.11
N ALA A 32 -0.34 -0.42 25.35
CA ALA A 32 -0.51 -1.48 24.35
C ALA A 32 -0.92 -2.81 25.00
N VAL A 33 -0.29 -3.20 26.12
CA VAL A 33 -0.65 -4.42 26.87
C VAL A 33 -2.10 -4.34 27.35
N ILE A 34 -2.51 -3.21 27.95
CA ILE A 34 -3.88 -3.03 28.43
C ILE A 34 -4.88 -3.09 27.26
N ALA A 35 -4.57 -2.44 26.14
CA ALA A 35 -5.44 -2.47 24.96
C ALA A 35 -5.64 -3.90 24.42
N TRP A 36 -4.56 -4.68 24.29
CA TRP A 36 -4.66 -6.08 23.87
C TRP A 36 -5.31 -6.99 24.91
N ALA A 37 -5.13 -6.71 26.20
CA ALA A 37 -5.85 -7.41 27.27
C ALA A 37 -7.37 -7.16 27.19
N ILE A 38 -7.78 -5.94 26.87
CA ILE A 38 -9.20 -5.59 26.65
C ILE A 38 -9.74 -6.37 25.42
N VAL A 39 -9.00 -6.41 24.30
CA VAL A 39 -9.40 -7.19 23.12
C VAL A 39 -9.54 -8.66 23.46
N SER A 40 -8.57 -9.23 24.17
CA SER A 40 -8.63 -10.63 24.62
C SER A 40 -9.83 -10.88 25.54
N ALA A 41 -10.13 -9.96 26.43
CA ALA A 41 -11.30 -10.06 27.31
C ALA A 41 -12.61 -9.97 26.52
N ILE A 42 -12.72 -9.06 25.58
CA ILE A 42 -13.87 -8.94 24.65
C ILE A 42 -14.06 -10.25 23.90
N SER A 43 -12.98 -10.81 23.34
CA SER A 43 -13.02 -12.04 22.55
C SER A 43 -13.49 -13.24 23.34
N VAL A 44 -13.01 -13.39 24.59
CA VAL A 44 -13.29 -14.54 25.45
C VAL A 44 -14.64 -14.44 26.18
N PHE A 45 -14.95 -13.26 26.75
CA PHE A 45 -16.10 -13.13 27.66
C PHE A 45 -17.38 -12.67 26.98
N LEU A 46 -17.31 -11.97 25.85
CA LEU A 46 -18.54 -11.61 25.14
C LEU A 46 -18.95 -12.73 24.18
N PRO A 47 -20.25 -13.14 24.20
CA PRO A 47 -20.74 -14.17 23.30
C PRO A 47 -20.72 -13.65 21.84
N ASN A 48 -20.41 -14.55 20.91
CA ASN A 48 -20.54 -14.27 19.50
C ASN A 48 -22.02 -14.38 19.08
N VAL A 49 -22.46 -13.45 18.25
CA VAL A 49 -23.78 -13.55 17.62
C VAL A 49 -23.65 -14.51 16.44
N VAL A 50 -24.34 -15.63 16.52
CA VAL A 50 -24.39 -16.61 15.44
C VAL A 50 -25.32 -16.06 14.35
N VAL A 51 -24.75 -15.67 13.22
CA VAL A 51 -25.49 -15.23 12.03
C VAL A 51 -25.44 -16.36 11.01
N GLY A 52 -26.57 -17.05 10.82
CA GLY A 52 -26.67 -18.18 9.91
C GLY A 52 -26.68 -19.55 10.61
N PHE A 53 -26.51 -20.63 9.82
CA PHE A 53 -26.60 -22.02 10.28
C PHE A 53 -25.26 -22.66 10.63
N ALA A 54 -24.14 -21.96 10.41
CA ALA A 54 -22.81 -22.48 10.67
C ALA A 54 -22.29 -22.00 12.03
N GLU A 55 -21.80 -22.91 12.85
CA GLU A 55 -21.06 -22.56 14.06
C GLU A 55 -19.75 -21.88 13.67
N PRO A 56 -19.36 -20.81 14.37
CA PRO A 56 -18.11 -20.11 14.07
C PRO A 56 -16.91 -21.02 14.38
N LEU A 57 -16.15 -21.39 13.34
CA LEU A 57 -14.92 -22.16 13.46
C LEU A 57 -13.77 -21.29 13.98
N TYR A 58 -12.77 -21.92 14.60
CA TYR A 58 -11.50 -21.28 15.03
C TYR A 58 -11.63 -20.11 16.04
N VAL A 59 -12.76 -19.96 16.73
CA VAL A 59 -12.93 -18.94 17.78
C VAL A 59 -11.95 -19.17 18.94
N ARG A 60 -11.76 -20.44 19.33
CA ARG A 60 -10.85 -20.81 20.43
C ARG A 60 -9.40 -20.50 20.08
N GLU A 61 -9.00 -20.78 18.86
CA GLU A 61 -7.67 -20.52 18.32
C GLU A 61 -7.40 -19.02 18.23
N THR A 62 -8.36 -18.23 17.75
CA THR A 62 -8.29 -16.77 17.70
C THR A 62 -8.16 -16.17 19.10
N ASN A 63 -8.95 -16.64 20.05
CA ASN A 63 -8.83 -16.24 21.46
C ASN A 63 -7.44 -16.58 22.01
N GLY A 64 -6.92 -17.77 21.69
CA GLY A 64 -5.55 -18.19 22.04
C GLY A 64 -4.48 -17.28 21.47
N LEU A 65 -4.64 -16.85 20.23
CA LEU A 65 -3.70 -15.89 19.58
C LEU A 65 -3.74 -14.51 20.26
N PHE A 66 -4.91 -13.97 20.57
CA PHE A 66 -5.01 -12.67 21.25
C PHE A 66 -4.44 -12.73 22.66
N ILE A 67 -4.70 -13.78 23.41
CA ILE A 67 -4.13 -13.99 24.75
C ILE A 67 -2.60 -14.17 24.63
N GLY A 68 -2.13 -15.03 23.74
CA GLY A 68 -0.70 -15.26 23.52
C GLY A 68 0.05 -13.99 23.13
N TRP A 69 -0.55 -13.17 22.25
CA TRP A 69 -0.01 -11.87 21.87
C TRP A 69 0.03 -10.90 23.05
N THR A 70 -1.01 -10.85 23.86
CA THR A 70 -1.06 -10.04 25.08
C THR A 70 0.03 -10.43 26.08
N ILE A 71 0.22 -11.73 26.29
CA ILE A 71 1.29 -12.24 27.17
C ILE A 71 2.67 -11.87 26.62
N LEU A 72 2.90 -12.03 25.31
CA LEU A 72 4.16 -11.66 24.66
C LEU A 72 4.48 -10.19 24.85
N LEU A 73 3.49 -9.31 24.67
CA LEU A 73 3.64 -7.88 24.89
C LEU A 73 3.87 -7.54 26.37
N ALA A 74 3.21 -8.22 27.29
CA ALA A 74 3.40 -8.03 28.72
C ALA A 74 4.82 -8.42 29.16
N VAL A 75 5.32 -9.56 28.68
CA VAL A 75 6.71 -9.99 28.89
C VAL A 75 7.68 -8.98 28.27
N GLY A 76 7.42 -8.54 27.05
CA GLY A 76 8.22 -7.51 26.38
C GLY A 76 8.26 -6.20 27.19
N ALA A 77 7.13 -5.73 27.68
CA ALA A 77 7.05 -4.52 28.50
C ALA A 77 7.82 -4.66 29.83
N ALA A 78 7.76 -5.83 30.46
CA ALA A 78 8.53 -6.13 31.67
C ALA A 78 10.06 -6.17 31.40
N LEU A 79 10.49 -6.66 30.23
CA LEU A 79 11.89 -6.75 29.83
C LEU A 79 12.49 -5.39 29.41
N VAL A 80 11.70 -4.37 29.18
CA VAL A 80 12.18 -3.02 28.78
C VAL A 80 13.18 -2.46 29.78
N ALA A 81 12.98 -2.72 31.08
CA ALA A 81 13.89 -2.27 32.13
C ALA A 81 15.27 -2.97 32.07
N VAL A 82 15.33 -4.21 31.55
CA VAL A 82 16.55 -5.05 31.53
C VAL A 82 17.35 -4.86 30.24
N TYR A 83 16.67 -4.66 29.12
CA TYR A 83 17.29 -4.56 27.78
C TYR A 83 16.97 -3.21 27.10
N PRO A 84 17.80 -2.16 27.32
CA PRO A 84 17.53 -0.81 26.81
C PRO A 84 17.37 -0.71 25.28
N ALA A 85 18.10 -1.55 24.52
CA ALA A 85 18.01 -1.57 23.06
C ALA A 85 16.65 -2.08 22.58
N PHE A 86 16.15 -3.14 23.22
CA PHE A 86 14.82 -3.70 22.96
C PHE A 86 13.73 -2.74 23.44
N GLY A 87 13.93 -2.13 24.61
CA GLY A 87 13.01 -1.16 25.16
C GLY A 87 12.74 0.02 24.22
N LYS A 88 13.77 0.58 23.60
CA LYS A 88 13.63 1.67 22.64
C LYS A 88 12.75 1.27 21.44
N ARG A 89 12.93 0.07 20.90
CA ARG A 89 12.12 -0.45 19.80
C ARG A 89 10.67 -0.66 20.23
N LEU A 90 10.44 -1.29 21.36
CA LEU A 90 9.09 -1.55 21.86
C LEU A 90 8.34 -0.24 22.13
N VAL A 91 8.96 0.75 22.79
CA VAL A 91 8.37 2.08 23.00
C VAL A 91 8.02 2.76 21.67
N TYR A 92 8.87 2.65 20.65
CA TYR A 92 8.61 3.24 19.34
C TYR A 92 7.40 2.61 18.65
N TRP A 93 7.24 1.27 18.70
CA TRP A 93 6.15 0.56 18.05
C TRP A 93 4.86 0.48 18.87
N SER A 94 4.92 0.74 20.18
CA SER A 94 3.76 0.59 21.09
C SER A 94 2.53 1.41 20.70
N PRO A 95 2.63 2.68 20.18
CA PRO A 95 1.46 3.40 19.69
C PRO A 95 0.77 2.67 18.53
N TRP A 96 1.55 2.09 17.61
CA TRP A 96 1.01 1.30 16.49
C TRP A 96 0.39 -0.01 16.96
N LEU A 97 0.99 -0.67 17.95
CA LEU A 97 0.43 -1.88 18.57
C LEU A 97 -0.89 -1.59 19.31
N THR A 98 -0.99 -0.42 19.93
CA THR A 98 -2.24 0.05 20.55
C THR A 98 -3.30 0.34 19.49
N ALA A 99 -2.95 1.04 18.40
CA ALA A 99 -3.86 1.29 17.30
C ALA A 99 -4.36 0.00 16.65
N LEU A 100 -3.47 -1.00 16.52
CA LEU A 100 -3.83 -2.33 16.01
C LEU A 100 -4.79 -3.06 16.96
N ALA A 101 -4.58 -2.97 18.28
CA ALA A 101 -5.51 -3.52 19.27
C ALA A 101 -6.90 -2.87 19.15
N VAL A 102 -6.97 -1.55 19.04
CA VAL A 102 -8.23 -0.84 18.85
C VAL A 102 -8.91 -1.28 17.56
N PHE A 103 -8.16 -1.43 16.47
CA PHE A 103 -8.68 -1.91 15.20
C PHE A 103 -9.30 -3.31 15.32
N PHE A 104 -8.58 -4.28 15.89
CA PHE A 104 -9.10 -5.64 16.07
C PHE A 104 -10.27 -5.68 17.04
N GLY A 105 -10.22 -4.91 18.13
CA GLY A 105 -11.33 -4.82 19.09
C GLY A 105 -12.61 -4.26 18.48
N VAL A 106 -12.49 -3.16 17.72
CA VAL A 106 -13.63 -2.57 17.02
C VAL A 106 -14.15 -3.50 15.94
N TRP A 107 -13.27 -4.11 15.15
CA TRP A 107 -13.65 -5.06 14.12
C TRP A 107 -14.40 -6.25 14.70
N GLU A 108 -13.90 -6.87 15.76
CA GLU A 108 -14.56 -8.00 16.43
C GLU A 108 -15.92 -7.61 17.04
N LEU A 109 -16.00 -6.44 17.69
CA LEU A 109 -17.25 -5.94 18.24
C LEU A 109 -18.31 -5.74 17.15
N LEU A 110 -17.95 -5.11 16.03
CA LEU A 110 -18.89 -4.79 14.98
C LEU A 110 -19.35 -6.01 14.18
N THR A 111 -18.49 -7.00 14.01
CA THR A 111 -18.78 -8.20 13.19
C THR A 111 -19.24 -9.39 14.02
N ALA A 112 -18.45 -9.81 15.03
CA ALA A 112 -18.69 -11.02 15.79
C ALA A 112 -19.65 -10.84 16.98
N LYS A 113 -19.56 -9.69 17.70
CA LYS A 113 -20.30 -9.51 18.98
C LYS A 113 -21.65 -8.84 18.79
N PHE A 114 -21.73 -7.80 17.97
CA PHE A 114 -22.97 -7.07 17.73
C PHE A 114 -23.61 -7.37 16.37
N ALA A 115 -22.88 -7.99 15.45
CA ALA A 115 -23.32 -8.25 14.08
C ALA A 115 -23.91 -7.01 13.36
N TRP A 116 -23.41 -5.80 13.67
CA TRP A 116 -23.81 -4.59 12.98
C TRP A 116 -23.30 -4.57 11.53
N LEU A 117 -22.17 -5.24 11.32
CA LEU A 117 -21.60 -5.51 10.01
C LEU A 117 -21.70 -7.03 9.76
N PRO A 118 -22.80 -7.49 9.15
CA PRO A 118 -23.07 -8.92 9.06
C PRO A 118 -22.33 -9.60 7.93
N VAL A 119 -22.09 -10.91 8.08
CA VAL A 119 -21.71 -11.77 6.97
C VAL A 119 -22.78 -11.75 5.86
N PRO A 120 -22.43 -11.98 4.60
CA PRO A 120 -21.12 -12.38 4.09
C PRO A 120 -20.14 -11.22 3.80
N PHE A 121 -20.57 -9.97 3.90
CA PHE A 121 -19.78 -8.82 3.47
C PHE A 121 -18.65 -8.44 4.44
N PHE A 122 -18.86 -8.69 5.73
CA PHE A 122 -17.90 -8.34 6.78
C PHE A 122 -17.62 -9.56 7.64
N GLN A 123 -16.55 -10.26 7.32
CA GLN A 123 -16.13 -11.45 8.05
C GLN A 123 -15.49 -11.07 9.40
N PRO A 124 -15.75 -11.82 10.48
CA PRO A 124 -15.10 -11.62 11.76
C PRO A 124 -13.63 -12.09 11.76
N PRO A 125 -12.80 -11.67 12.75
CA PRO A 125 -11.38 -12.01 12.78
C PRO A 125 -11.07 -13.52 12.75
N PHE A 126 -11.90 -14.37 13.36
CA PHE A 126 -11.69 -15.82 13.38
C PHE A 126 -11.84 -16.46 11.99
N SER A 127 -12.62 -15.87 11.08
CA SER A 127 -12.73 -16.36 9.70
C SER A 127 -11.43 -16.23 8.91
N LEU A 128 -10.52 -15.32 9.32
CA LEU A 128 -9.19 -15.28 8.71
C LEU A 128 -8.40 -16.56 8.97
N LEU A 129 -8.49 -17.10 10.21
CA LEU A 129 -7.80 -18.36 10.53
C LEU A 129 -8.39 -19.54 9.75
N GLU A 130 -9.70 -19.58 9.57
CA GLU A 130 -10.36 -20.58 8.74
C GLU A 130 -9.78 -20.59 7.33
N VAL A 131 -9.70 -19.43 6.67
CA VAL A 131 -9.12 -19.30 5.33
C VAL A 131 -7.65 -19.75 5.30
N TYR A 132 -6.84 -19.34 6.29
CA TYR A 132 -5.41 -19.68 6.32
C TYR A 132 -5.13 -21.15 6.67
N LEU A 133 -5.99 -21.81 7.43
CA LEU A 133 -5.76 -23.19 7.86
C LEU A 133 -6.43 -24.21 6.94
N ASP A 134 -7.64 -23.92 6.48
CA ASP A 134 -8.43 -24.87 5.70
C ASP A 134 -8.33 -24.64 4.17
N ASP A 135 -8.29 -23.38 3.75
CA ASP A 135 -8.35 -23.00 2.34
C ASP A 135 -7.01 -22.48 1.76
N TRP A 136 -5.89 -22.69 2.47
CA TRP A 136 -4.59 -22.20 2.01
C TRP A 136 -4.19 -22.62 0.57
N PRO A 137 -4.57 -23.83 0.05
CA PRO A 137 -4.23 -24.16 -1.32
C PRO A 137 -4.98 -23.30 -2.34
N ARG A 138 -6.27 -23.03 -2.08
CA ARG A 138 -7.08 -22.12 -2.89
C ARG A 138 -6.58 -20.69 -2.81
N LEU A 139 -6.21 -20.25 -1.61
CA LEU A 139 -5.65 -18.91 -1.38
C LEU A 139 -4.37 -18.71 -2.20
N LEU A 140 -3.47 -19.71 -2.21
CA LEU A 140 -2.23 -19.67 -3.00
C LEU A 140 -2.50 -19.70 -4.51
N ASP A 141 -3.43 -20.52 -4.96
CA ASP A 141 -3.82 -20.54 -6.39
C ASP A 141 -4.41 -19.19 -6.81
N SER A 142 -5.30 -18.61 -5.98
CA SER A 142 -5.88 -17.29 -6.22
C SER A 142 -4.81 -16.20 -6.23
N LEU A 143 -3.86 -16.23 -5.28
CA LEU A 143 -2.73 -15.30 -5.24
C LEU A 143 -1.86 -15.39 -6.51
N TYR A 144 -1.55 -16.61 -6.94
CA TYR A 144 -0.78 -16.84 -8.17
C TYR A 144 -1.50 -16.29 -9.41
N ASN A 145 -2.80 -16.52 -9.53
CA ASN A 145 -3.60 -16.02 -10.66
C ASN A 145 -3.70 -14.50 -10.66
N SER A 146 -3.94 -13.88 -9.49
CA SER A 146 -3.91 -12.42 -9.34
C SER A 146 -2.55 -11.83 -9.70
N PHE A 147 -1.46 -12.42 -9.20
CA PHE A 147 -0.10 -11.97 -9.51
C PHE A 147 0.21 -12.09 -11.01
N LYS A 148 -0.15 -13.21 -11.63
CA LYS A 148 0.02 -13.43 -13.08
C LYS A 148 -0.72 -12.36 -13.89
N LEU A 149 -1.96 -12.07 -13.51
CA LEU A 149 -2.79 -11.07 -14.19
C LEU A 149 -2.21 -9.66 -14.02
N LEU A 150 -1.90 -9.29 -12.76
CA LEU A 150 -1.31 -8.00 -12.46
C LEU A 150 0.03 -7.80 -13.17
N ALA A 151 0.95 -8.75 -13.04
CA ALA A 151 2.27 -8.66 -13.64
C ALA A 151 2.20 -8.52 -15.17
N SER A 152 1.33 -9.30 -15.83
CA SER A 152 1.15 -9.22 -17.28
C SER A 152 0.67 -7.83 -17.72
N GLY A 153 -0.38 -7.30 -17.11
CA GLY A 153 -0.92 -5.98 -17.44
C GLY A 153 0.01 -4.85 -17.05
N PHE A 154 0.59 -4.91 -15.83
CA PHE A 154 1.51 -3.89 -15.34
C PHE A 154 2.77 -3.76 -16.20
N VAL A 155 3.41 -4.87 -16.56
CA VAL A 155 4.63 -4.85 -17.40
C VAL A 155 4.32 -4.30 -18.79
N LEU A 156 3.23 -4.72 -19.41
CA LEU A 156 2.81 -4.19 -20.71
C LEU A 156 2.52 -2.69 -20.64
N GLY A 157 1.76 -2.26 -19.64
CA GLY A 157 1.44 -0.86 -19.42
C GLY A 157 2.69 -0.01 -19.08
N ALA A 158 3.62 -0.58 -18.31
CA ALA A 158 4.87 0.08 -17.97
C ALA A 158 5.77 0.28 -19.20
N ILE A 159 5.95 -0.73 -20.03
CA ILE A 159 6.73 -0.59 -21.27
C ILE A 159 6.08 0.42 -22.18
N ALA A 160 4.79 0.30 -22.43
CA ALA A 160 4.06 1.22 -23.30
C ALA A 160 4.11 2.66 -22.75
N GLY A 161 3.87 2.84 -21.45
CA GLY A 161 3.87 4.14 -20.81
C GLY A 161 5.24 4.84 -20.82
N PHE A 162 6.28 4.08 -20.52
CA PHE A 162 7.64 4.58 -20.58
C PHE A 162 8.03 5.03 -22.00
N LEU A 163 7.82 4.16 -23.00
CA LEU A 163 8.14 4.46 -24.40
C LEU A 163 7.33 5.65 -24.92
N THR A 164 6.03 5.69 -24.62
CA THR A 164 5.18 6.83 -25.01
C THR A 164 5.63 8.11 -24.33
N GLY A 165 5.90 8.09 -23.02
CA GLY A 165 6.34 9.27 -22.26
C GLY A 165 7.66 9.84 -22.75
N VAL A 166 8.67 8.99 -23.00
CA VAL A 166 9.93 9.41 -23.59
C VAL A 166 9.72 10.00 -25.00
N SER A 167 8.91 9.33 -25.82
CA SER A 167 8.63 9.79 -27.19
C SER A 167 7.96 11.16 -27.23
N ILE A 168 6.97 11.39 -26.37
CA ILE A 168 6.29 12.70 -26.26
C ILE A 168 7.24 13.78 -25.74
N GLY A 169 8.06 13.43 -24.75
CA GLY A 169 9.02 14.38 -24.17
C GLY A 169 10.12 14.81 -25.12
N TRP A 170 10.48 13.94 -26.07
CA TRP A 170 11.55 14.17 -27.00
C TRP A 170 11.09 14.76 -28.36
N VAL A 171 9.97 14.27 -28.90
CA VAL A 171 9.47 14.60 -30.24
C VAL A 171 8.14 15.34 -30.14
N GLN A 172 8.16 16.66 -30.40
CA GLN A 172 6.98 17.52 -30.35
C GLN A 172 5.84 17.04 -31.28
N ALA A 173 6.19 16.53 -32.47
CA ALA A 173 5.21 16.02 -33.42
C ALA A 173 4.40 14.80 -32.85
N ILE A 174 5.06 13.91 -32.09
CA ILE A 174 4.38 12.81 -31.39
C ILE A 174 3.48 13.38 -30.29
N GLY A 175 3.97 14.34 -29.53
CA GLY A 175 3.21 15.04 -28.50
C GLY A 175 1.91 15.64 -29.03
N TYR A 176 1.94 16.27 -30.22
CA TYR A 176 0.76 16.85 -30.84
C TYR A 176 -0.41 15.84 -30.97
N TRP A 177 -0.11 14.60 -31.35
CA TRP A 177 -1.15 13.58 -31.52
C TRP A 177 -1.52 12.86 -30.21
N VAL A 178 -0.57 12.67 -29.30
CA VAL A 178 -0.79 11.88 -28.09
C VAL A 178 -1.42 12.71 -26.96
N HIS A 179 -1.11 14.01 -26.86
CA HIS A 179 -1.69 14.86 -25.80
C HIS A 179 -3.22 14.92 -25.80
N PRO A 180 -3.92 15.01 -26.94
CA PRO A 180 -5.39 14.95 -26.95
C PRO A 180 -5.91 13.62 -26.39
N VAL A 181 -5.25 12.50 -26.73
CA VAL A 181 -5.61 11.17 -26.23
C VAL A 181 -5.44 11.09 -24.72
N LEU A 182 -4.31 11.59 -24.18
CA LEU A 182 -4.08 11.63 -22.74
C LEU A 182 -5.10 12.51 -22.02
N ARG A 183 -5.47 13.66 -22.58
CA ARG A 183 -6.50 14.55 -22.00
C ARG A 183 -7.88 13.92 -22.00
N PHE A 184 -8.20 13.12 -23.02
CA PHE A 184 -9.50 12.43 -23.11
C PHE A 184 -9.56 11.21 -22.16
N LEU A 185 -8.51 10.37 -22.18
CA LEU A 185 -8.49 9.13 -21.38
C LEU A 185 -8.20 9.39 -19.89
N GLY A 186 -7.47 10.44 -19.55
CA GLY A 186 -7.05 10.72 -18.18
C GLY A 186 -8.17 10.80 -17.15
N PRO A 187 -9.26 11.52 -17.39
CA PRO A 187 -10.38 11.62 -16.47
C PRO A 187 -11.21 10.34 -16.36
N ILE A 188 -11.07 9.40 -17.30
CA ILE A 188 -11.88 8.18 -17.33
C ILE A 188 -11.25 7.12 -16.41
N PRO A 189 -11.93 6.71 -15.31
CA PRO A 189 -11.46 5.60 -14.51
C PRO A 189 -11.39 4.32 -15.35
N SER A 190 -10.26 3.64 -15.37
CA SER A 190 -10.10 2.41 -16.16
C SER A 190 -11.10 1.32 -15.76
N THR A 191 -11.58 1.34 -14.51
CA THR A 191 -12.64 0.45 -14.02
C THR A 191 -14.00 0.70 -14.70
N ALA A 192 -14.28 1.93 -15.14
CA ALA A 192 -15.51 2.22 -15.87
C ALA A 192 -15.56 1.58 -17.26
N LEU A 193 -14.39 1.20 -17.79
CA LEU A 193 -14.29 0.52 -19.10
C LEU A 193 -14.43 -1.01 -18.99
N LEU A 194 -14.58 -1.58 -17.78
CA LEU A 194 -14.70 -3.03 -17.58
C LEU A 194 -15.76 -3.69 -18.44
N PRO A 195 -17.03 -3.24 -18.47
CA PRO A 195 -18.07 -3.89 -19.29
C PRO A 195 -17.71 -3.88 -20.78
N MET A 196 -17.16 -2.76 -21.27
CA MET A 196 -16.73 -2.62 -22.65
C MET A 196 -15.58 -3.57 -23.00
N ALA A 197 -14.57 -3.64 -22.12
CA ALA A 197 -13.43 -4.52 -22.34
C ALA A 197 -13.86 -6.00 -22.37
N PHE A 198 -14.71 -6.43 -21.44
CA PHE A 198 -15.22 -7.80 -21.44
C PHE A 198 -16.08 -8.14 -22.67
N TYR A 199 -16.68 -7.14 -23.30
CA TYR A 199 -17.43 -7.33 -24.55
C TYR A 199 -16.52 -7.47 -25.77
N PHE A 200 -15.46 -6.64 -25.86
CA PHE A 200 -14.62 -6.59 -27.06
C PHE A 200 -13.47 -7.63 -27.07
N PHE A 201 -13.00 -8.04 -25.90
CA PHE A 201 -11.87 -8.99 -25.83
C PHE A 201 -12.34 -10.44 -25.81
N PRO A 202 -11.57 -11.36 -26.39
CA PRO A 202 -11.97 -12.76 -26.53
C PRO A 202 -12.00 -13.53 -25.19
N SER A 203 -11.37 -13.01 -24.14
CA SER A 203 -11.36 -13.64 -22.81
C SER A 203 -11.34 -12.60 -21.70
N GLY A 204 -11.87 -12.97 -20.53
CA GLY A 204 -11.80 -12.13 -19.34
C GLY A 204 -10.35 -11.80 -18.93
N PHE A 205 -9.42 -12.74 -19.11
CA PHE A 205 -8.01 -12.52 -18.85
C PHE A 205 -7.43 -11.40 -19.74
N SER A 206 -7.65 -11.47 -21.06
CA SER A 206 -7.12 -10.46 -22.00
C SER A 206 -7.76 -9.08 -21.79
N ALA A 207 -9.05 -9.02 -21.47
CA ALA A 207 -9.73 -7.79 -21.11
C ALA A 207 -9.11 -7.14 -19.85
N ALA A 208 -8.89 -7.95 -18.82
CA ALA A 208 -8.29 -7.47 -17.58
C ALA A 208 -6.83 -7.03 -17.77
N VAL A 209 -6.01 -7.80 -18.50
CA VAL A 209 -4.62 -7.40 -18.87
C VAL A 209 -4.62 -6.04 -19.58
N PHE A 210 -5.52 -5.84 -20.55
CA PHE A 210 -5.63 -4.55 -21.23
C PHE A 210 -5.96 -3.40 -20.30
N LEU A 211 -6.93 -3.57 -19.41
CA LEU A 211 -7.35 -2.51 -18.48
C LEU A 211 -6.28 -2.20 -17.43
N ILE A 212 -5.59 -3.22 -16.92
CA ILE A 212 -4.45 -3.05 -16.00
C ILE A 212 -3.32 -2.33 -16.73
N ALA A 213 -3.04 -2.70 -17.99
CA ALA A 213 -2.05 -2.02 -18.79
C ALA A 213 -2.43 -0.56 -19.05
N LEU A 214 -3.69 -0.25 -19.33
CA LEU A 214 -4.18 1.11 -19.51
C LEU A 214 -4.05 1.94 -18.22
N ALA A 215 -4.39 1.35 -17.05
CA ALA A 215 -4.28 1.99 -15.75
C ALA A 215 -2.82 2.32 -15.37
N THR A 216 -1.87 1.46 -15.78
CA THR A 216 -0.43 1.70 -15.59
C THR A 216 0.10 2.70 -16.62
N TRP A 217 -0.30 2.55 -17.88
CA TRP A 217 0.19 3.33 -19.01
C TRP A 217 0.01 4.83 -18.81
N PHE A 218 -1.17 5.27 -18.37
CA PHE A 218 -1.51 6.69 -18.28
C PHE A 218 -0.63 7.45 -17.29
N PRO A 219 -0.56 7.11 -15.97
CA PRO A 219 0.25 7.85 -15.02
C PRO A 219 1.75 7.80 -15.37
N LEU A 220 2.23 6.65 -15.84
CA LEU A 220 3.61 6.48 -16.22
C LEU A 220 3.97 7.34 -17.46
N THR A 221 3.10 7.40 -18.47
CA THR A 221 3.30 8.25 -19.65
C THR A 221 3.43 9.72 -19.25
N VAL A 222 2.49 10.21 -18.43
CA VAL A 222 2.45 11.62 -18.02
C VAL A 222 3.69 12.00 -17.21
N LEU A 223 4.05 11.15 -16.23
CA LEU A 223 5.20 11.44 -15.37
C LEU A 223 6.54 11.26 -16.10
N THR A 224 6.68 10.26 -16.96
CA THR A 224 7.87 10.11 -17.79
C THR A 224 8.04 11.30 -18.73
N TRP A 225 6.97 11.71 -19.40
CA TRP A 225 6.98 12.92 -20.22
C TRP A 225 7.41 14.16 -19.42
N SER A 226 6.78 14.40 -18.27
CA SER A 226 7.13 15.51 -17.37
C SER A 226 8.61 15.46 -16.97
N GLY A 227 9.11 14.27 -16.63
CA GLY A 227 10.53 14.07 -16.28
C GLY A 227 11.48 14.41 -17.42
N VAL A 228 11.18 13.94 -18.64
CA VAL A 228 12.01 14.27 -19.84
C VAL A 228 11.94 15.76 -20.17
N ALA A 229 10.75 16.36 -20.07
CA ALA A 229 10.56 17.78 -20.38
C ALA A 229 11.20 18.73 -19.34
N SER A 230 11.40 18.27 -18.10
CA SER A 230 11.99 19.04 -17.01
C SER A 230 13.52 19.12 -17.03
N VAL A 231 14.18 18.36 -17.90
CA VAL A 231 15.65 18.35 -17.99
C VAL A 231 16.15 19.69 -18.51
N ASP A 232 17.08 20.31 -17.77
CA ASP A 232 17.65 21.60 -18.14
C ASP A 232 18.39 21.51 -19.50
N LYS A 233 18.12 22.49 -20.35
CA LYS A 233 18.74 22.60 -21.69
C LYS A 233 20.27 22.64 -21.64
N ALA A 234 20.83 23.19 -20.58
CA ALA A 234 22.28 23.26 -20.39
C ALA A 234 22.96 21.88 -20.46
N TYR A 235 22.32 20.82 -19.93
CA TYR A 235 22.86 19.47 -20.04
C TYR A 235 22.93 18.98 -21.49
N TYR A 236 21.92 19.31 -22.29
CA TYR A 236 21.91 18.95 -23.71
C TYR A 236 22.94 19.74 -24.49
N ASP A 237 23.09 21.02 -24.18
CA ASP A 237 24.03 21.90 -24.89
C ASP A 237 25.48 21.50 -24.62
N VAL A 238 25.83 21.20 -23.37
CA VAL A 238 27.15 20.65 -23.00
C VAL A 238 27.44 19.35 -23.75
N ALA A 239 26.48 18.42 -23.75
CA ALA A 239 26.68 17.15 -24.44
C ALA A 239 26.82 17.31 -25.95
N ARG A 240 26.08 18.25 -26.57
CA ARG A 240 26.20 18.55 -28.00
C ARG A 240 27.54 19.17 -28.36
N THR A 241 28.08 20.05 -27.54
CA THR A 241 29.44 20.64 -27.77
C THR A 241 30.52 19.56 -27.71
N LEU A 242 30.28 18.47 -27.00
CA LEU A 242 31.17 17.30 -26.98
C LEU A 242 30.88 16.28 -28.10
N GLY A 243 30.02 16.63 -29.07
CA GLY A 243 29.73 15.77 -30.23
C GLY A 243 28.71 14.67 -29.98
N ALA A 244 27.88 14.75 -28.92
CA ALA A 244 26.86 13.74 -28.62
C ALA A 244 25.78 13.65 -29.71
N SER A 245 25.47 12.41 -30.13
CA SER A 245 24.37 12.12 -31.04
C SER A 245 23.01 12.26 -30.36
N GLN A 246 21.92 12.36 -31.14
CA GLN A 246 20.54 12.42 -30.60
C GLN A 246 20.21 11.21 -29.72
N LEU A 247 20.61 10.02 -30.15
CA LEU A 247 20.37 8.81 -29.36
C LEU A 247 21.15 8.81 -28.02
N PHE A 248 22.37 9.33 -28.03
CA PHE A 248 23.14 9.52 -26.81
C PHE A 248 22.44 10.48 -25.84
N LEU A 249 21.88 11.59 -26.33
CA LEU A 249 21.16 12.56 -25.52
C LEU A 249 19.92 11.93 -24.86
N ILE A 250 19.17 11.09 -25.60
CA ILE A 250 18.02 10.38 -25.06
C ILE A 250 18.46 9.39 -23.99
N LEU A 251 19.37 8.48 -24.32
CA LEU A 251 19.70 7.33 -23.46
C LEU A 251 20.58 7.69 -22.27
N ARG A 252 21.46 8.70 -22.41
CA ARG A 252 22.48 9.04 -21.41
C ARG A 252 22.21 10.35 -20.66
N VAL A 253 21.30 11.19 -21.16
CA VAL A 253 20.94 12.45 -20.51
C VAL A 253 19.46 12.45 -20.11
N ALA A 254 18.56 12.38 -21.07
CA ALA A 254 17.13 12.54 -20.82
C ALA A 254 16.54 11.44 -19.92
N ILE A 255 16.74 10.17 -20.27
CA ILE A 255 16.20 9.05 -19.52
C ILE A 255 16.76 8.98 -18.09
N PRO A 256 18.09 9.03 -17.84
CA PRO A 256 18.61 9.02 -16.48
C PRO A 256 18.11 10.18 -15.62
N ALA A 257 18.00 11.38 -16.19
CA ALA A 257 17.47 12.53 -15.48
C ALA A 257 15.97 12.41 -15.17
N ALA A 258 15.21 11.73 -16.02
CA ALA A 258 13.77 11.48 -15.82
C ALA A 258 13.47 10.32 -14.87
N LEU A 259 14.41 9.46 -14.50
CA LEU A 259 14.19 8.26 -13.70
C LEU A 259 13.39 8.51 -12.39
N PRO A 260 13.63 9.56 -11.60
CA PRO A 260 12.84 9.83 -10.43
C PRO A 260 11.34 9.95 -10.75
N HIS A 261 10.98 10.64 -11.84
CA HIS A 261 9.59 10.76 -12.28
C HIS A 261 9.02 9.42 -12.79
N VAL A 262 9.85 8.63 -13.48
CA VAL A 262 9.47 7.27 -13.92
C VAL A 262 9.11 6.39 -12.75
N PHE A 263 9.91 6.38 -11.67
CA PHE A 263 9.61 5.60 -10.47
C PHE A 263 8.31 6.05 -9.79
N VAL A 264 8.06 7.36 -9.70
CA VAL A 264 6.78 7.86 -9.19
C VAL A 264 5.62 7.40 -10.07
N GLY A 265 5.81 7.43 -11.40
CA GLY A 265 4.83 6.95 -12.37
C GLY A 265 4.52 5.46 -12.22
N LEU A 266 5.55 4.64 -12.04
CA LEU A 266 5.38 3.20 -11.77
C LEU A 266 4.62 2.95 -10.47
N PHE A 267 4.95 3.68 -9.40
CA PHE A 267 4.26 3.55 -8.12
C PHE A 267 2.77 3.93 -8.22
N MET A 268 2.45 5.05 -8.87
CA MET A 268 1.06 5.47 -9.10
C MET A 268 0.32 4.48 -10.01
N GLY A 269 1.00 4.00 -11.06
CA GLY A 269 0.46 2.99 -11.98
C GLY A 269 0.17 1.67 -11.27
N LEU A 270 1.04 1.25 -10.35
CA LEU A 270 0.82 0.04 -9.57
C LEU A 270 -0.44 0.16 -8.70
N GLY A 271 -0.61 1.29 -8.00
CA GLY A 271 -1.80 1.54 -7.17
C GLY A 271 -3.09 1.53 -7.99
N ALA A 272 -3.10 2.19 -9.16
CA ALA A 272 -4.25 2.17 -10.08
C ALA A 272 -4.53 0.76 -10.61
N SER A 273 -3.48 0.00 -10.93
CA SER A 273 -3.57 -1.37 -11.42
C SER A 273 -4.20 -2.34 -10.41
N PHE A 274 -3.91 -2.18 -9.12
CA PHE A 274 -4.55 -2.98 -8.07
C PHE A 274 -6.07 -2.78 -8.02
N SER A 275 -6.54 -1.55 -8.14
CA SER A 275 -7.98 -1.26 -8.16
C SER A 275 -8.67 -1.91 -9.36
N VAL A 276 -8.03 -1.88 -10.52
CA VAL A 276 -8.55 -2.54 -11.74
C VAL A 276 -8.50 -4.05 -11.62
N LEU A 277 -7.41 -4.61 -11.04
CA LEU A 277 -7.24 -6.05 -10.82
C LEU A 277 -8.43 -6.62 -10.04
N VAL A 278 -8.67 -6.07 -8.85
CA VAL A 278 -9.75 -6.56 -7.97
C VAL A 278 -11.10 -6.44 -8.66
N ALA A 279 -11.39 -5.30 -9.29
CA ALA A 279 -12.66 -5.11 -10.00
C ALA A 279 -12.83 -6.08 -11.19
N ALA A 280 -11.77 -6.36 -11.94
CA ALA A 280 -11.80 -7.31 -13.07
C ALA A 280 -11.99 -8.75 -12.60
N GLU A 281 -11.33 -9.15 -11.52
CA GLU A 281 -11.49 -10.47 -10.93
C GLU A 281 -12.90 -10.70 -10.38
N MET A 282 -13.50 -9.71 -9.75
CA MET A 282 -14.89 -9.79 -9.25
C MET A 282 -15.93 -9.86 -10.38
N MET A 283 -15.66 -9.23 -11.54
CA MET A 283 -16.67 -9.08 -12.59
C MET A 283 -16.55 -10.08 -13.73
N GLY A 284 -15.35 -10.55 -14.08
CA GLY A 284 -15.21 -11.32 -15.32
C GLY A 284 -14.05 -12.31 -15.41
N VAL A 285 -13.06 -12.21 -14.53
CA VAL A 285 -11.97 -13.18 -14.45
C VAL A 285 -12.31 -14.18 -13.35
N LYS A 286 -12.74 -15.39 -13.71
CA LYS A 286 -13.19 -16.43 -12.77
C LYS A 286 -12.01 -17.09 -12.03
N SER A 287 -11.05 -16.31 -11.55
CA SER A 287 -9.88 -16.73 -10.77
C SER A 287 -9.24 -15.51 -10.11
N GLY A 288 -8.43 -15.73 -9.09
CA GLY A 288 -7.74 -14.67 -8.35
C GLY A 288 -8.36 -14.34 -7.00
N LEU A 289 -7.70 -13.46 -6.25
CA LEU A 289 -8.14 -13.07 -4.90
C LEU A 289 -9.48 -12.33 -4.91
N GLY A 290 -9.71 -11.46 -5.88
CA GLY A 290 -10.98 -10.76 -6.01
C GLY A 290 -12.15 -11.66 -6.41
N TRP A 291 -11.89 -12.79 -7.06
CA TRP A 291 -12.88 -13.82 -7.31
C TRP A 291 -13.12 -14.69 -6.07
N TYR A 292 -12.08 -14.92 -5.27
CA TYR A 292 -12.15 -15.71 -4.05
C TYR A 292 -12.98 -15.03 -2.96
N LEU A 293 -12.98 -13.68 -2.91
CA LEU A 293 -13.79 -12.87 -1.98
C LEU A 293 -15.28 -12.95 -2.31
#